data_8cb9f6349230c91dfc5cdb617cd6e7bc
#
_entry.id   8cb9f6349230c91dfc5cdb617cd6e7bc
#
_cell.length_a   1.000
_cell.length_b   1.000
_cell.length_c   1.000
_cell.angle_alpha   90.00
_cell.angle_beta   90.00
_cell.angle_gamma   90.00
#
_symmetry.space_group_name_H-M   'P 1'
#
loop_
_entity.id
_entity.type
_entity.pdbx_description
1 polymer ?
#
loop_
_entity_poly.entity_id
_entity_poly.type
_entity_poly.pdbx_seq_one_letter_code
_entity_poly.pdbx_strand_id
1 'polypeptide(L)'
;MIDARRMEVYNALFRSDGTTVRETSADIIDGTSYSEQLEAGKVIFFGNGAEKCREIIRHPNAIFDVPFPLSASYLHIPAVRALQDKQFEDVAYFEPYYLKEFIATVPGKIFPQ
;
A
#
# COMPACT_ATOMS: atom_id res chain seq x y z
N MET A 1 -2.81 -1.52 -2.02
CA MET A 1 -2.96 -0.30 -1.19
C MET A 1 -3.47 -0.64 0.19
N ILE A 2 -2.86 -0.07 1.23
CA ILE A 2 -3.28 -0.23 2.63
C ILE A 2 -3.67 1.15 3.15
N ASP A 3 -4.79 1.23 3.88
CA ASP A 3 -5.27 2.51 4.43
C ASP A 3 -4.28 3.08 5.48
N ALA A 4 -3.87 4.33 5.29
CA ALA A 4 -3.00 5.08 6.20
C ALA A 4 -3.69 6.30 6.83
N ARG A 5 -5.03 6.29 6.88
CA ARG A 5 -5.94 7.37 7.32
C ARG A 5 -6.04 8.54 6.33
N ARG A 6 -7.13 9.31 6.42
CA ARG A 6 -7.45 10.40 5.48
C ARG A 6 -7.29 9.93 4.04
N MET A 7 -6.72 10.73 3.16
CA MET A 7 -6.43 10.34 1.76
C MET A 7 -5.02 9.76 1.55
N GLU A 8 -4.35 9.39 2.63
CA GLU A 8 -3.04 8.75 2.57
C GLU A 8 -3.18 7.23 2.53
N VAL A 9 -2.36 6.58 1.72
CA VAL A 9 -2.26 5.12 1.63
C VAL A 9 -0.80 4.67 1.66
N TYR A 10 -0.55 3.50 2.24
CA TYR A 10 0.68 2.76 1.96
C TYR A 10 0.46 1.99 0.67
N ASN A 11 1.34 2.14 -0.28
CA ASN A 11 1.19 1.49 -1.58
C ASN A 11 2.53 1.08 -2.17
N ALA A 12 2.48 0.09 -3.04
CA ALA A 12 3.57 -0.34 -3.91
C ALA A 12 3.00 -0.63 -5.29
N LEU A 13 3.80 -0.52 -6.32
CA LEU A 13 3.39 -0.77 -7.69
C LEU A 13 4.16 -1.97 -8.27
N PHE A 14 3.42 -2.91 -8.83
CA PHE A 14 3.97 -4.12 -9.43
C PHE A 14 3.48 -4.27 -10.87
N ARG A 15 4.29 -4.93 -11.69
CA ARG A 15 3.83 -5.46 -12.98
C ARG A 15 3.02 -6.74 -12.77
N SER A 16 2.34 -7.18 -13.82
CA SER A 16 1.55 -8.42 -13.81
C SER A 16 2.37 -9.68 -13.52
N ASP A 17 3.67 -9.64 -13.76
CA ASP A 17 4.61 -10.72 -13.43
C ASP A 17 5.12 -10.69 -11.98
N GLY A 18 4.70 -9.71 -11.19
CA GLY A 18 5.12 -9.50 -9.81
C GLY A 18 6.39 -8.67 -9.64
N THR A 19 7.00 -8.19 -10.73
CA THR A 19 8.17 -7.31 -10.65
C THR A 19 7.80 -5.97 -10.04
N THR A 20 8.55 -5.52 -9.04
CA THR A 20 8.34 -4.21 -8.41
C THR A 20 8.69 -3.08 -9.38
N VAL A 21 7.74 -2.18 -9.60
CA VAL A 21 7.94 -0.94 -10.37
C VAL A 21 8.23 0.22 -9.44
N ARG A 22 7.54 0.27 -8.31
CA ARG A 22 7.74 1.27 -7.25
C ARG A 22 7.64 0.60 -5.89
N GLU A 23 8.66 0.81 -5.09
CA GLU A 23 8.72 0.31 -3.71
C GLU A 23 7.63 0.89 -2.83
N THR A 24 7.42 0.27 -1.67
CA THR A 24 6.39 0.71 -0.74
C THR A 24 6.66 2.14 -0.25
N SER A 25 5.66 2.99 -0.42
CA SER A 25 5.66 4.39 0.02
C SER A 25 4.34 4.76 0.72
N ALA A 26 4.36 5.85 1.47
CA ALA A 26 3.17 6.47 2.04
C ALA A 26 2.84 7.71 1.20
N ASP A 27 1.76 7.65 0.44
CA ASP A 27 1.39 8.71 -0.49
C ASP A 27 0.00 9.26 -0.18
N ILE A 28 -0.13 10.60 -0.26
CA ILE A 28 -1.42 11.26 -0.28
C ILE A 28 -1.96 11.20 -1.70
N ILE A 29 -3.13 10.58 -1.87
CA ILE A 29 -3.72 10.36 -3.18
C ILE A 29 -4.54 11.57 -3.60
N ASP A 30 -4.31 12.01 -4.83
CA ASP A 30 -5.04 13.07 -5.51
C ASP A 30 -5.42 12.67 -6.95
N GLY A 31 -6.06 13.58 -7.68
CA GLY A 31 -6.53 13.34 -9.05
C GLY A 31 -5.43 13.13 -10.08
N THR A 32 -4.17 13.43 -9.76
CA THR A 32 -3.01 13.24 -10.64
C THR A 32 -2.21 11.99 -10.29
N SER A 33 -2.53 11.38 -9.16
CA SER A 33 -1.86 10.17 -8.69
C SER A 33 -1.98 9.04 -9.74
N TYR A 34 -0.85 8.43 -10.08
CA TYR A 34 -0.73 7.35 -11.08
C TYR A 34 -1.06 7.75 -12.53
N SER A 35 -1.12 9.03 -12.88
CA SER A 35 -1.48 9.48 -14.24
C SER A 35 -0.60 8.85 -15.31
N GLU A 36 0.71 8.82 -15.12
CA GLU A 36 1.67 8.21 -16.06
C GLU A 36 1.37 6.73 -16.31
N GLN A 37 1.10 5.97 -15.24
CA GLN A 37 0.79 4.54 -15.35
C GLN A 37 -0.57 4.29 -15.99
N LEU A 38 -1.54 5.14 -15.69
CA LEU A 38 -2.90 5.05 -16.23
C LEU A 38 -2.95 5.44 -17.71
N GLU A 39 -2.12 6.37 -18.14
CA GLU A 39 -1.95 6.70 -19.57
C GLU A 39 -1.26 5.56 -20.32
N ALA A 40 -0.31 4.89 -19.70
CA ALA A 40 0.39 3.75 -20.30
C ALA A 40 -0.46 2.48 -20.39
N GLY A 41 -1.48 2.31 -19.54
CA GLY A 41 -2.34 1.14 -19.58
C GLY A 41 -3.25 0.96 -18.38
N LYS A 42 -3.86 -0.22 -18.29
CA LYS A 42 -4.75 -0.57 -17.18
C LYS A 42 -3.97 -0.78 -15.88
N VAL A 43 -4.46 -0.16 -14.81
CA VAL A 43 -3.92 -0.31 -13.44
C VAL A 43 -5.02 -0.86 -12.54
N ILE A 44 -4.71 -1.95 -11.85
CA ILE A 44 -5.60 -2.58 -10.87
C ILE A 44 -5.24 -2.05 -9.49
N PHE A 45 -6.19 -1.42 -8.83
CA PHE A 45 -6.08 -0.93 -7.46
C PHE A 45 -6.81 -1.89 -6.52
N PHE A 46 -6.11 -2.43 -5.55
CA PHE A 46 -6.68 -3.38 -4.59
C PHE A 46 -6.09 -3.22 -3.20
N GLY A 47 -6.70 -3.87 -2.21
CA GLY A 47 -6.40 -3.73 -0.80
C GLY A 47 -7.37 -2.77 -0.10
N ASN A 48 -7.32 -2.72 1.22
CA ASN A 48 -8.29 -1.98 2.03
C ASN A 48 -8.19 -0.45 1.92
N GLY A 49 -7.09 0.06 1.34
CA GLY A 49 -6.93 1.50 1.04
C GLY A 49 -7.42 1.91 -0.35
N ALA A 50 -7.78 0.95 -1.22
CA ALA A 50 -8.12 1.26 -2.61
C ALA A 50 -9.50 1.93 -2.75
N GLU A 51 -10.50 1.48 -1.99
CA GLU A 51 -11.88 1.94 -2.16
C GLU A 51 -12.02 3.46 -1.99
N LYS A 52 -11.38 4.04 -0.99
CA LYS A 52 -11.42 5.48 -0.78
C LYS A 52 -10.77 6.29 -1.91
N CYS A 53 -9.88 5.68 -2.70
CA CYS A 53 -9.20 6.32 -3.83
C CYS A 53 -10.06 6.32 -5.10
N ARG A 54 -11.10 5.48 -5.19
CA ARG A 54 -11.99 5.36 -6.36
C ARG A 54 -12.62 6.69 -6.77
N GLU A 55 -13.05 7.48 -5.82
CA GLU A 55 -13.69 8.78 -6.09
C GLU A 55 -12.69 9.86 -6.56
N ILE A 56 -11.42 9.68 -6.26
CA ILE A 56 -10.35 10.62 -6.57
C ILE A 56 -9.67 10.25 -7.90
N ILE A 57 -9.29 8.99 -8.07
CA ILE A 57 -8.63 8.51 -9.29
C ILE A 57 -9.70 8.12 -10.32
N ARG A 58 -10.13 9.09 -11.12
CA ARG A 58 -11.15 8.90 -12.16
C ARG A 58 -10.49 8.77 -13.53
N HIS A 59 -10.19 7.55 -13.93
CA HIS A 59 -9.59 7.27 -15.22
C HIS A 59 -10.17 5.96 -15.81
N PRO A 60 -10.40 5.86 -17.13
CA PRO A 60 -10.97 4.65 -17.74
C PRO A 60 -10.11 3.41 -17.59
N ASN A 61 -8.80 3.59 -17.38
CA ASN A 61 -7.85 2.50 -17.16
C ASN A 61 -7.68 2.14 -15.66
N ALA A 62 -8.34 2.86 -14.73
CA ALA A 62 -8.30 2.53 -13.30
C ALA A 62 -9.35 1.46 -12.97
N ILE A 63 -8.92 0.34 -12.44
CA ILE A 63 -9.77 -0.80 -12.09
C ILE A 63 -9.71 -1.00 -10.57
N PHE A 64 -10.87 -0.89 -9.91
CA PHE A 64 -11.01 -1.02 -8.44
C PHE A 64 -11.83 -2.24 -8.01
N ASP A 65 -12.54 -2.89 -8.92
CA ASP A 65 -13.51 -3.95 -8.62
C ASP A 65 -12.85 -5.32 -8.44
N VAL A 66 -11.71 -5.37 -7.78
CA VAL A 66 -11.01 -6.62 -7.49
C VAL A 66 -11.21 -6.96 -6.01
N PRO A 67 -12.02 -7.97 -5.68
CA PRO A 67 -12.17 -8.42 -4.31
C PRO A 67 -10.82 -8.98 -3.81
N PHE A 68 -10.26 -8.34 -2.80
CA PHE A 68 -9.01 -8.75 -2.20
C PHE A 68 -9.14 -8.81 -0.68
N PRO A 69 -9.66 -9.93 -0.14
CA PRO A 69 -9.72 -10.12 1.31
C PRO A 69 -8.31 -10.24 1.87
N LEU A 70 -8.02 -9.51 2.95
CA LEU A 70 -6.73 -9.64 3.64
C LEU A 70 -6.61 -11.04 4.24
N SER A 71 -5.55 -11.75 3.89
CA SER A 71 -5.29 -13.11 4.38
C SER A 71 -3.79 -13.38 4.43
N ALA A 72 -3.35 -13.98 5.55
CA ALA A 72 -1.98 -14.46 5.69
C ALA A 72 -1.62 -15.58 4.67
N SER A 73 -2.61 -16.22 4.06
CA SER A 73 -2.38 -17.24 3.03
C SER A 73 -1.63 -16.71 1.80
N TYR A 74 -1.73 -15.43 1.51
CA TYR A 74 -0.98 -14.80 0.42
C TYR A 74 0.54 -14.76 0.65
N LEU A 75 0.99 -14.93 1.89
CA LEU A 75 2.41 -15.04 2.22
C LEU A 75 3.00 -16.42 1.89
N HIS A 76 2.18 -17.43 1.58
CA HIS A 76 2.65 -18.79 1.37
C HIS A 76 3.73 -18.88 0.27
N ILE A 77 3.46 -18.37 -0.93
CA ILE A 77 4.40 -18.45 -2.06
C ILE A 77 5.69 -17.67 -1.78
N PRO A 78 5.65 -16.39 -1.33
CA PRO A 78 6.86 -15.67 -0.97
C PRO A 78 7.67 -16.36 0.13
N ALA A 79 7.01 -16.90 1.16
CA ALA A 79 7.67 -17.58 2.26
C ALA A 79 8.38 -18.87 1.82
N VAL A 80 7.75 -19.67 0.96
CA VAL A 80 8.37 -20.89 0.39
C VAL A 80 9.60 -20.53 -0.44
N ARG A 81 9.54 -19.49 -1.25
CA ARG A 81 10.69 -19.01 -2.04
C ARG A 81 11.82 -18.56 -1.13
N ALA A 82 11.53 -17.72 -0.13
CA ALA A 82 12.54 -17.25 0.82
C ALA A 82 13.20 -18.42 1.57
N LEU A 83 12.42 -19.43 1.96
CA LEU A 83 12.93 -20.64 2.59
C LEU A 83 13.88 -21.44 1.65
N GLN A 84 13.50 -21.61 0.39
CA GLN A 84 14.31 -22.29 -0.62
C GLN A 84 15.61 -21.55 -0.90
N ASP A 85 15.55 -20.22 -0.95
CA ASP A 85 16.70 -19.34 -1.19
C ASP A 85 17.52 -19.09 0.08
N LYS A 86 17.14 -19.71 1.21
CA LYS A 86 17.76 -19.54 2.54
C LYS A 86 17.83 -18.08 3.00
N GLN A 87 16.85 -17.29 2.61
CA GLN A 87 16.69 -15.91 3.04
C GLN A 87 15.95 -15.89 4.39
N PHE A 88 16.73 -15.83 5.46
CA PHE A 88 16.20 -15.80 6.83
C PHE A 88 16.49 -14.44 7.45
N GLU A 89 15.53 -13.98 8.25
CA GLU A 89 15.72 -12.79 9.08
C GLU A 89 16.57 -13.14 10.32
N ASP A 90 17.36 -12.17 10.76
CA ASP A 90 18.02 -12.27 12.06
C ASP A 90 17.01 -11.96 13.17
N VAL A 91 16.54 -12.98 13.86
CA VAL A 91 15.50 -12.85 14.89
C VAL A 91 15.90 -11.97 16.07
N ALA A 92 17.20 -11.71 16.27
CA ALA A 92 17.68 -10.83 17.33
C ALA A 92 17.54 -9.34 16.96
N TYR A 93 17.56 -9.01 15.67
CA TYR A 93 17.55 -7.65 15.17
C TYR A 93 16.40 -7.33 14.25
N PHE A 94 15.56 -8.32 13.90
CA PHE A 94 14.38 -8.09 13.08
C PHE A 94 13.39 -7.16 13.78
N GLU A 95 12.97 -6.13 13.08
CA GLU A 95 11.96 -5.20 13.53
C GLU A 95 10.93 -4.93 12.41
N PRO A 96 9.71 -4.50 12.74
CA PRO A 96 8.72 -4.10 11.74
C PRO A 96 9.26 -2.95 10.89
N TYR A 97 8.89 -2.93 9.61
CA TYR A 97 9.24 -1.83 8.71
C TYR A 97 8.39 -0.60 9.00
N TYR A 98 8.97 0.36 9.73
CA TYR A 98 8.35 1.64 10.04
C TYR A 98 8.57 2.62 8.89
N LEU A 99 7.59 2.69 7.98
CA LEU A 99 7.66 3.58 6.81
C LEU A 99 7.50 5.06 7.17
N LYS A 100 6.84 5.36 8.28
CA LYS A 100 6.62 6.71 8.79
C LYS A 100 7.15 6.84 10.20
N GLU A 101 7.76 7.99 10.48
CA GLU A 101 8.11 8.35 11.85
C GLU A 101 6.85 8.60 12.69
N PHE A 102 6.94 8.28 13.97
CA PHE A 102 5.87 8.57 14.91
C PHE A 102 5.81 10.09 15.16
N ILE A 103 4.73 10.72 14.72
CA ILE A 103 4.42 12.11 15.03
C ILE A 103 3.40 12.12 16.16
N ALA A 104 3.82 12.51 17.37
CA ALA A 104 2.92 12.70 18.49
C ALA A 104 1.95 13.84 18.18
N THR A 105 0.65 13.56 18.14
CA THR A 105 -0.36 14.61 18.13
C THR A 105 -0.47 15.21 19.52
N VAL A 106 -0.24 16.52 19.64
CA VAL A 106 -0.53 17.26 20.89
C VAL A 106 -2.06 17.22 21.09
N PRO A 107 -2.57 16.68 22.21
CA PRO A 107 -3.99 16.69 22.47
C PRO A 107 -4.47 18.15 22.51
N GLY A 108 -5.50 18.48 21.72
CA GLY A 108 -6.20 19.78 21.87
C GLY A 108 -6.73 19.90 23.30
N LYS A 109 -6.73 21.12 23.83
CA LYS A 109 -7.31 21.41 25.18
C LYS A 109 -8.73 20.87 25.24
N ILE A 110 -8.95 19.85 26.07
CA ILE A 110 -10.25 19.17 26.23
C ILE A 110 -11.24 20.01 27.06
N PHE A 111 -10.77 21.07 27.74
CA PHE A 111 -11.62 21.91 28.57
C PHE A 111 -11.60 23.37 28.11
N PRO A 112 -12.79 23.97 27.78
CA PRO A 112 -12.92 25.42 27.75
C PRO A 112 -12.81 25.94 29.18
N GLN A 113 -12.02 26.95 29.39
CA GLN A 113 -12.03 27.72 30.65
C GLN A 113 -13.28 28.54 30.71
#